data_f57824c83a5a8b593b619e74e82c540a
#
_entry.id   f57824c83a5a8b593b619e74e82c540a
#
_cell.length_a   1.000
_cell.length_b   1.000
_cell.length_c   1.000
_cell.angle_alpha   90.00
_cell.angle_beta   90.00
_cell.angle_gamma   90.00
#
_symmetry.space_group_name_H-M   'P 1'
#
loop_
_entity.id
_entity.type
_entity.pdbx_description
1 polymer ?
#
loop_
_entity_poly.entity_id
_entity_poly.type
_entity_poly.pdbx_seq_one_letter_code
_entity_poly.pdbx_strand_id
1 'polypeptide(L)'
;MSNHRLPLKTAKDPIGHKFSWLPQFLVNLVTRSGSISLNRDDCRTPMQWGPSINAGFCSDEVEPWLPTSPGHKSLNVRSEQNDQNSLLNCYKSLLLLRKKTPALHSGSLSITDNSNLSKSILSYRRIHNEQAVQIWLNFSGKQIHTKEIEGNPRVLFSTIPETTPIKSHGLLLQPYQGVVLGVST
;
A
#
# COMPACT_ATOMS: atom_id res chain seq x y z
N MET A 1 -1.33 -9.80 1.86
CA MET A 1 -2.31 -10.91 1.88
C MET A 1 -3.49 -10.50 1.01
N SER A 2 -4.02 -11.41 0.21
CA SER A 2 -5.28 -11.19 -0.51
C SER A 2 -6.46 -11.45 0.43
N ASN A 3 -7.54 -10.67 0.31
CA ASN A 3 -8.76 -10.93 1.06
C ASN A 3 -9.34 -12.28 0.62
N HIS A 4 -9.51 -13.19 1.57
CA HIS A 4 -10.11 -14.50 1.34
C HIS A 4 -11.42 -14.58 2.12
N ARG A 5 -12.53 -14.67 1.39
CA ARG A 5 -13.86 -14.78 2.02
C ARG A 5 -14.10 -16.21 2.46
N LEU A 6 -14.35 -16.37 3.75
CA LEU A 6 -14.64 -17.64 4.37
C LEU A 6 -16.17 -17.81 4.56
N PRO A 7 -16.69 -19.05 4.39
CA PRO A 7 -18.10 -19.31 4.62
C PRO A 7 -18.51 -19.00 6.06
N LEU A 8 -19.63 -18.32 6.28
CA LEU A 8 -20.14 -18.01 7.63
C LEU A 8 -20.45 -19.27 8.45
N LYS A 9 -20.79 -20.38 7.78
CA LYS A 9 -21.07 -21.67 8.45
C LYS A 9 -19.87 -22.23 9.22
N THR A 10 -18.66 -21.92 8.78
CA THR A 10 -17.40 -22.37 9.41
C THR A 10 -16.70 -21.25 10.16
N ALA A 11 -17.38 -20.10 10.34
CA ALA A 11 -16.81 -18.96 11.03
C ALA A 11 -16.48 -19.29 12.49
N LYS A 12 -15.27 -18.95 12.90
CA LYS A 12 -14.80 -18.98 14.29
C LYS A 12 -14.98 -17.62 14.96
N ASP A 13 -15.15 -16.56 14.16
CA ASP A 13 -15.53 -15.24 14.66
C ASP A 13 -16.95 -15.23 15.22
N PRO A 14 -17.18 -14.78 16.47
CA PRO A 14 -18.51 -14.76 17.08
C PRO A 14 -19.54 -13.98 16.25
N ILE A 15 -19.17 -12.90 15.59
CA ILE A 15 -20.07 -12.14 14.72
C ILE A 15 -20.44 -12.96 13.49
N GLY A 16 -19.44 -13.53 12.81
CA GLY A 16 -19.65 -14.39 11.65
C GLY A 16 -20.52 -15.60 12.00
N HIS A 17 -20.26 -16.24 13.14
CA HIS A 17 -21.04 -17.38 13.63
C HIS A 17 -22.49 -17.02 13.90
N LYS A 18 -22.77 -15.84 14.48
CA LYS A 18 -24.13 -15.36 14.73
C LYS A 18 -24.99 -15.26 13.47
N PHE A 19 -24.35 -15.02 12.33
CA PHE A 19 -24.99 -14.91 11.02
C PHE A 19 -24.86 -16.18 10.16
N SER A 20 -24.38 -17.29 10.74
CA SER A 20 -24.14 -18.56 10.02
C SER A 20 -25.41 -19.20 9.42
N TRP A 21 -26.57 -18.82 9.90
CA TRP A 21 -27.88 -19.24 9.39
C TRP A 21 -28.28 -18.56 8.09
N LEU A 22 -27.62 -17.43 7.72
CA LEU A 22 -27.93 -16.70 6.50
C LEU A 22 -27.48 -17.50 5.25
N PRO A 23 -28.36 -17.64 4.24
CA PRO A 23 -27.96 -18.20 2.96
C PRO A 23 -26.80 -17.42 2.33
N GLN A 24 -25.80 -18.12 1.78
CA GLN A 24 -24.59 -17.51 1.23
C GLN A 24 -24.88 -16.48 0.14
N PHE A 25 -25.95 -16.65 -0.66
CA PHE A 25 -26.32 -15.69 -1.70
C PHE A 25 -26.74 -14.33 -1.13
N LEU A 26 -27.42 -14.29 0.04
CA LEU A 26 -27.77 -13.05 0.73
C LEU A 26 -26.52 -12.37 1.31
N VAL A 27 -25.61 -13.16 1.88
CA VAL A 27 -24.32 -12.66 2.35
C VAL A 27 -23.56 -12.01 1.20
N ASN A 28 -23.49 -12.68 0.04
CA ASN A 28 -22.83 -12.17 -1.14
C ASN A 28 -23.47 -10.88 -1.67
N LEU A 29 -24.80 -10.76 -1.59
CA LEU A 29 -25.52 -9.55 -2.01
C LEU A 29 -25.16 -8.34 -1.13
N VAL A 30 -25.20 -8.53 0.20
CA VAL A 30 -24.89 -7.48 1.19
C VAL A 30 -23.40 -7.07 1.14
N THR A 31 -22.50 -8.03 0.91
CA THR A 31 -21.05 -7.81 0.88
C THR A 31 -20.52 -7.48 -0.51
N ARG A 32 -21.36 -7.45 -1.55
CA ARG A 32 -20.97 -7.22 -2.96
C ARG A 32 -20.33 -5.85 -3.19
N SER A 33 -20.70 -4.84 -2.39
CA SER A 33 -20.10 -3.50 -2.45
C SER A 33 -18.66 -3.43 -1.89
N GLY A 34 -18.14 -4.54 -1.34
CA GLY A 34 -16.78 -4.61 -0.80
C GLY A 34 -16.56 -3.90 0.54
N SER A 35 -17.56 -3.15 1.02
CA SER A 35 -17.37 -2.25 2.16
C SER A 35 -17.63 -2.89 3.53
N ILE A 36 -18.31 -4.06 3.58
CA ILE A 36 -18.68 -4.70 4.84
C ILE A 36 -18.32 -6.17 4.78
N SER A 37 -17.50 -6.64 5.73
CA SER A 37 -17.33 -8.07 6.01
C SER A 37 -18.11 -8.41 7.27
N LEU A 38 -18.97 -9.42 7.19
CA LEU A 38 -19.69 -9.99 8.33
C LEU A 38 -18.85 -11.01 9.10
N ASN A 39 -17.67 -11.35 8.59
CA ASN A 39 -16.78 -12.34 9.17
C ASN A 39 -15.35 -11.79 9.28
N ARG A 40 -14.90 -11.52 10.49
CA ARG A 40 -13.53 -11.04 10.73
C ARG A 40 -12.45 -12.09 10.43
N ASP A 41 -12.82 -13.36 10.29
CA ASP A 41 -11.89 -14.42 9.92
C ASP A 41 -11.32 -14.21 8.51
N ASP A 42 -12.02 -13.48 7.64
CA ASP A 42 -11.55 -13.10 6.30
C ASP A 42 -10.19 -12.38 6.31
N CYS A 43 -9.90 -11.64 7.39
CA CYS A 43 -8.63 -10.92 7.58
C CYS A 43 -7.70 -11.55 8.62
N ARG A 44 -8.03 -12.76 9.13
CA ARG A 44 -7.26 -13.49 10.15
C ARG A 44 -6.65 -14.79 9.62
N THR A 45 -6.72 -15.01 8.31
CA THR A 45 -6.10 -16.19 7.68
C THR A 45 -4.60 -16.24 7.96
N PRO A 46 -3.99 -17.43 7.98
CA PRO A 46 -2.56 -17.60 8.22
C PRO A 46 -1.70 -16.71 7.31
N MET A 47 -0.62 -16.16 7.85
CA MET A 47 0.33 -15.36 7.08
C MET A 47 1.00 -16.20 6.01
N GLN A 48 1.08 -15.66 4.81
CA GLN A 48 1.64 -16.31 3.63
C GLN A 48 3.16 -16.11 3.57
N TRP A 49 3.93 -16.94 4.25
CA TRP A 49 5.39 -16.86 4.26
C TRP A 49 6.03 -17.47 3.01
N GLY A 50 5.40 -18.50 2.43
CA GLY A 50 5.92 -19.21 1.27
C GLY A 50 4.85 -20.00 0.51
N PRO A 51 5.23 -20.72 -0.56
CA PRO A 51 4.29 -21.45 -1.42
C PRO A 51 3.91 -22.85 -0.93
N SER A 52 4.38 -23.31 0.24
CA SER A 52 4.06 -24.65 0.80
C SER A 52 2.59 -24.79 1.16
N ILE A 53 2.13 -25.99 1.48
CA ILE A 53 0.73 -26.35 1.75
C ILE A 53 0.09 -25.39 2.77
N ASN A 54 0.75 -25.17 3.91
CA ASN A 54 0.29 -24.27 4.96
C ASN A 54 0.89 -22.85 4.84
N ALA A 55 1.28 -22.47 3.62
CA ALA A 55 1.91 -21.18 3.33
C ALA A 55 3.18 -20.90 4.17
N GLY A 56 3.84 -21.94 4.71
CA GLY A 56 4.97 -21.80 5.64
C GLY A 56 4.59 -21.22 7.01
N PHE A 57 3.31 -21.19 7.35
CA PHE A 57 2.81 -20.70 8.63
C PHE A 57 2.97 -21.73 9.76
N CYS A 58 2.71 -22.99 9.46
CA CYS A 58 2.95 -24.15 10.34
C CYS A 58 3.44 -25.33 9.52
N SER A 59 3.81 -26.45 10.20
CA SER A 59 4.17 -27.70 9.54
C SER A 59 3.06 -28.19 8.60
N ASP A 60 3.41 -28.82 7.50
CA ASP A 60 2.47 -29.36 6.52
C ASP A 60 1.58 -30.47 7.11
N GLU A 61 1.98 -31.08 8.24
CA GLU A 61 1.24 -32.11 8.98
C GLU A 61 0.17 -31.54 9.94
N VAL A 62 0.19 -30.24 10.17
CA VAL A 62 -0.70 -29.56 11.13
C VAL A 62 -1.77 -28.77 10.37
N GLU A 63 -3.04 -29.01 10.67
CA GLU A 63 -4.12 -28.20 10.13
C GLU A 63 -4.16 -26.82 10.83
N PRO A 64 -4.00 -25.71 10.07
CA PRO A 64 -4.09 -24.39 10.65
C PRO A 64 -5.53 -24.07 11.10
N TRP A 65 -5.67 -23.24 12.13
CA TRP A 65 -7.00 -22.89 12.70
C TRP A 65 -7.97 -22.24 11.70
N LEU A 66 -7.48 -21.58 10.66
CA LEU A 66 -8.21 -21.10 9.49
C LEU A 66 -7.44 -21.51 8.23
N PRO A 67 -8.14 -21.70 7.09
CA PRO A 67 -7.49 -22.09 5.86
C PRO A 67 -6.56 -20.98 5.34
N THR A 68 -5.49 -21.38 4.68
CA THR A 68 -4.61 -20.47 3.96
C THR A 68 -5.32 -19.87 2.75
N SER A 69 -5.00 -18.63 2.40
CA SER A 69 -5.54 -18.02 1.18
C SER A 69 -5.09 -18.78 -0.08
N PRO A 70 -5.97 -19.04 -1.05
CA PRO A 70 -5.61 -19.74 -2.30
C PRO A 70 -4.48 -19.07 -3.07
N GLY A 71 -4.31 -17.75 -2.94
CA GLY A 71 -3.26 -16.98 -3.61
C GLY A 71 -1.85 -17.15 -3.03
N HIS A 72 -1.65 -17.90 -1.94
CA HIS A 72 -0.36 -18.02 -1.25
C HIS A 72 0.76 -18.60 -2.13
N LYS A 73 0.42 -19.40 -3.15
CA LYS A 73 1.41 -19.98 -4.06
C LYS A 73 2.16 -18.95 -4.89
N SER A 74 1.48 -17.87 -5.27
CA SER A 74 2.04 -16.77 -6.07
C SER A 74 2.34 -15.51 -5.24
N LEU A 75 1.48 -15.18 -4.28
CA LEU A 75 1.61 -14.00 -3.43
C LEU A 75 1.99 -14.43 -2.02
N ASN A 76 3.27 -14.33 -1.68
CA ASN A 76 3.82 -14.69 -0.38
C ASN A 76 5.11 -13.90 -0.10
N VAL A 77 5.55 -13.88 1.16
CA VAL A 77 6.74 -13.13 1.57
C VAL A 77 7.97 -13.53 0.78
N ARG A 78 8.17 -14.82 0.50
CA ARG A 78 9.34 -15.29 -0.26
C ARG A 78 9.35 -14.77 -1.69
N SER A 79 8.20 -14.77 -2.39
CA SER A 79 8.10 -14.22 -3.74
C SER A 79 8.32 -12.69 -3.73
N GLU A 80 7.70 -11.98 -2.76
CA GLU A 80 7.86 -10.54 -2.60
C GLU A 80 9.32 -10.13 -2.28
N GLN A 81 10.05 -10.93 -1.51
CA GLN A 81 11.46 -10.66 -1.21
C GLN A 81 12.35 -10.72 -2.45
N ASN A 82 12.04 -11.60 -3.39
CA ASN A 82 12.81 -11.81 -4.61
C ASN A 82 12.44 -10.83 -5.74
N ASP A 83 11.30 -10.17 -5.65
CA ASP A 83 10.86 -9.16 -6.61
C ASP A 83 11.22 -7.74 -6.11
N GLN A 84 12.16 -7.08 -6.77
CA GLN A 84 12.58 -5.72 -6.41
C GLN A 84 11.46 -4.69 -6.53
N ASN A 85 10.45 -4.93 -7.37
CA ASN A 85 9.30 -4.06 -7.57
C ASN A 85 8.11 -4.41 -6.68
N SER A 86 8.27 -5.38 -5.77
CA SER A 86 7.21 -5.80 -4.86
C SER A 86 6.84 -4.71 -3.86
N LEU A 87 5.61 -4.82 -3.34
CA LEU A 87 5.14 -3.94 -2.28
C LEU A 87 6.00 -4.05 -1.02
N LEU A 88 6.46 -5.26 -0.67
CA LEU A 88 7.36 -5.48 0.46
C LEU A 88 8.67 -4.69 0.32
N ASN A 89 9.31 -4.76 -0.85
CA ASN A 89 10.57 -4.06 -1.09
C ASN A 89 10.37 -2.54 -1.23
N CYS A 90 9.23 -2.09 -1.76
CA CYS A 90 8.82 -0.69 -1.74
C CYS A 90 8.72 -0.17 -0.28
N TYR A 91 8.04 -0.89 0.61
CA TYR A 91 7.95 -0.53 2.03
C TYR A 91 9.31 -0.50 2.73
N LYS A 92 10.16 -1.50 2.50
CA LYS A 92 11.52 -1.53 3.07
C LYS A 92 12.33 -0.30 2.63
N SER A 93 12.26 0.06 1.35
CA SER A 93 12.96 1.21 0.79
C SER A 93 12.46 2.54 1.38
N LEU A 94 11.15 2.71 1.52
CA LEU A 94 10.54 3.89 2.13
C LEU A 94 10.89 4.01 3.63
N LEU A 95 10.87 2.91 4.37
CA LEU A 95 11.27 2.91 5.79
C LEU A 95 12.75 3.25 5.96
N LEU A 96 13.61 2.72 5.07
CA LEU A 96 15.04 3.04 5.08
C LEU A 96 15.28 4.52 4.73
N LEU A 97 14.60 5.03 3.70
CA LEU A 97 14.64 6.44 3.34
C LEU A 97 14.20 7.33 4.51
N ARG A 98 13.05 7.00 5.13
CA ARG A 98 12.56 7.72 6.31
C ARG A 98 13.58 7.73 7.44
N LYS A 99 14.23 6.59 7.75
CA LYS A 99 15.24 6.48 8.79
C LYS A 99 16.46 7.36 8.52
N LYS A 100 16.87 7.47 7.23
CA LYS A 100 18.07 8.23 6.81
C LYS A 100 17.80 9.73 6.59
N THR A 101 16.53 10.16 6.58
CA THR A 101 16.12 11.51 6.20
C THR A 101 15.41 12.18 7.37
N PRO A 102 16.11 12.98 8.20
CA PRO A 102 15.53 13.67 9.36
C PRO A 102 14.23 14.42 9.06
N ALA A 103 14.14 15.10 7.92
CA ALA A 103 12.92 15.79 7.51
C ALA A 103 11.69 14.86 7.42
N LEU A 104 11.86 13.56 7.07
CA LEU A 104 10.76 12.60 6.94
C LEU A 104 10.27 12.04 8.28
N HIS A 105 11.05 12.08 9.35
CA HIS A 105 10.60 11.57 10.66
C HIS A 105 10.40 12.67 11.73
N SER A 106 11.16 13.76 11.69
CA SER A 106 11.12 14.82 12.71
C SER A 106 10.78 16.21 12.17
N GLY A 107 10.68 16.36 10.82
CA GLY A 107 10.41 17.64 10.19
C GLY A 107 8.99 18.15 10.42
N SER A 108 8.82 19.48 10.38
CA SER A 108 7.51 20.12 10.33
C SER A 108 6.77 19.73 9.04
N LEU A 109 5.44 19.69 9.11
CA LEU A 109 4.58 19.39 7.96
C LEU A 109 3.92 20.65 7.45
N SER A 110 4.01 20.88 6.13
CA SER A 110 3.27 21.91 5.41
C SER A 110 2.60 21.30 4.19
N ILE A 111 1.27 21.40 4.13
CA ILE A 111 0.50 20.91 2.97
C ILE A 111 0.57 21.98 1.87
N THR A 112 0.91 21.55 0.67
CA THR A 112 0.98 22.44 -0.51
C THR A 112 -0.43 22.64 -1.06
N ASP A 113 -0.82 23.88 -1.30
CA ASP A 113 -2.08 24.18 -1.99
C ASP A 113 -1.99 23.77 -3.46
N ASN A 114 -2.75 22.76 -3.82
CA ASN A 114 -2.86 22.21 -5.17
C ASN A 114 -4.25 22.41 -5.78
N SER A 115 -5.04 23.36 -5.26
CA SER A 115 -6.43 23.62 -5.69
C SER A 115 -6.57 23.83 -7.20
N ASN A 116 -5.53 24.35 -7.85
CA ASN A 116 -5.49 24.64 -9.28
C ASN A 116 -4.99 23.47 -10.16
N LEU A 117 -4.54 22.35 -9.57
CA LEU A 117 -4.04 21.19 -10.34
C LEU A 117 -5.10 20.13 -10.54
N SER A 118 -5.44 19.45 -9.47
CA SER A 118 -6.44 18.39 -9.44
C SER A 118 -6.74 17.99 -8.01
N LYS A 119 -7.99 17.69 -7.70
CA LYS A 119 -8.40 17.12 -6.41
C LYS A 119 -7.79 15.73 -6.14
N SER A 120 -7.21 15.10 -7.16
CA SER A 120 -6.57 13.79 -7.06
C SER A 120 -5.08 13.86 -6.73
N ILE A 121 -4.52 15.06 -6.57
CA ILE A 121 -3.12 15.26 -6.18
C ILE A 121 -3.04 15.65 -4.71
N LEU A 122 -2.21 14.93 -3.97
CA LEU A 122 -1.76 15.37 -2.65
C LEU A 122 -0.27 15.71 -2.74
N SER A 123 0.09 16.91 -2.30
CA SER A 123 1.49 17.31 -2.13
C SER A 123 1.67 17.97 -0.77
N TYR A 124 2.81 17.66 -0.15
CA TYR A 124 3.22 18.26 1.10
C TYR A 124 4.73 18.33 1.22
N ARG A 125 5.22 19.28 2.01
CA ARG A 125 6.64 19.45 2.36
C ARG A 125 6.87 19.04 3.81
N ARG A 126 8.05 18.50 4.05
CA ARG A 126 8.60 18.28 5.38
C ARG A 126 9.96 18.97 5.47
N ILE A 127 10.15 19.75 6.53
CA ILE A 127 11.35 20.56 6.72
C ILE A 127 11.93 20.28 8.10
N HIS A 128 13.22 19.97 8.14
CA HIS A 128 14.00 19.81 9.36
C HIS A 128 15.35 20.48 9.16
N ASN A 129 15.59 21.59 9.87
CA ASN A 129 16.75 22.46 9.67
C ASN A 129 16.86 22.87 8.19
N GLU A 130 18.01 22.68 7.58
CA GLU A 130 18.27 22.97 6.16
C GLU A 130 17.81 21.88 5.19
N GLN A 131 17.27 20.76 5.71
CA GLN A 131 16.79 19.66 4.88
C GLN A 131 15.30 19.83 4.59
N ALA A 132 14.94 19.94 3.32
CA ALA A 132 13.57 19.93 2.87
C ALA A 132 13.29 18.71 1.97
N VAL A 133 12.13 18.12 2.15
CA VAL A 133 11.61 17.01 1.32
C VAL A 133 10.20 17.37 0.88
N GLN A 134 9.93 17.19 -0.40
CA GLN A 134 8.59 17.37 -0.97
C GLN A 134 8.07 16.04 -1.49
N ILE A 135 6.83 15.72 -1.13
CA ILE A 135 6.15 14.51 -1.52
C ILE A 135 5.00 14.86 -2.47
N TRP A 136 4.88 14.09 -3.55
CA TRP A 136 3.81 14.19 -4.53
C TRP A 136 3.15 12.84 -4.72
N LEU A 137 1.81 12.79 -4.61
CA LEU A 137 1.01 11.58 -4.76
C LEU A 137 -0.11 11.83 -5.76
N ASN A 138 -0.18 11.00 -6.81
CA ASN A 138 -1.26 11.00 -7.78
C ASN A 138 -2.23 9.86 -7.48
N PHE A 139 -3.44 10.17 -7.04
CA PHE A 139 -4.50 9.19 -6.74
C PHE A 139 -5.43 8.92 -7.94
N SER A 140 -5.06 9.37 -9.14
CA SER A 140 -5.86 9.16 -10.34
C SER A 140 -5.23 8.19 -11.32
N GLY A 141 -6.06 7.62 -12.19
CA GLY A 141 -5.65 6.81 -13.34
C GLY A 141 -5.16 7.64 -14.54
N LYS A 142 -4.82 8.93 -14.36
CA LYS A 142 -4.37 9.82 -15.43
C LYS A 142 -2.97 10.36 -15.14
N GLN A 143 -2.23 10.65 -16.20
CA GLN A 143 -0.99 11.44 -16.06
C GLN A 143 -1.33 12.88 -15.67
N ILE A 144 -0.57 13.46 -14.76
CA ILE A 144 -0.77 14.83 -14.29
C ILE A 144 0.57 15.55 -14.24
N HIS A 145 0.62 16.75 -14.84
CA HIS A 145 1.73 17.66 -14.68
C HIS A 145 1.60 18.42 -13.35
N THR A 146 2.66 18.45 -12.56
CA THR A 146 2.71 19.28 -11.37
C THR A 146 3.05 20.73 -11.73
N LYS A 147 2.92 21.62 -10.77
CA LYS A 147 3.51 22.95 -10.85
C LYS A 147 5.04 22.84 -10.81
N GLU A 148 5.70 23.92 -11.18
CA GLU A 148 7.14 24.10 -10.99
C GLU A 148 7.52 23.82 -9.54
N ILE A 149 8.63 23.12 -9.36
CA ILE A 149 9.15 22.75 -8.04
C ILE A 149 10.31 23.68 -7.77
N GLU A 150 10.17 24.49 -6.73
CA GLU A 150 11.20 25.42 -6.30
C GLU A 150 12.49 24.69 -5.84
N GLY A 151 13.64 25.33 -6.07
CA GLY A 151 14.94 24.80 -5.72
C GLY A 151 15.50 23.84 -6.79
N ASN A 152 16.48 23.04 -6.42
CA ASN A 152 17.08 22.02 -7.29
C ASN A 152 16.61 20.62 -6.84
N PRO A 153 15.45 20.16 -7.32
CA PRO A 153 14.84 18.93 -6.83
C PRO A 153 15.62 17.70 -7.29
N ARG A 154 15.86 16.78 -6.36
CA ARG A 154 16.45 15.45 -6.61
C ARG A 154 15.47 14.36 -6.22
N VAL A 155 15.21 13.38 -7.09
CA VAL A 155 14.39 12.23 -6.76
C VAL A 155 15.11 11.37 -5.71
N LEU A 156 14.48 11.21 -4.54
CA LEU A 156 14.93 10.32 -3.47
C LEU A 156 14.25 8.96 -3.56
N PHE A 157 12.99 8.94 -4.03
CA PHE A 157 12.21 7.74 -4.22
C PHE A 157 11.08 7.98 -5.22
N SER A 158 10.76 6.94 -5.99
CA SER A 158 9.58 6.88 -6.86
C SER A 158 8.98 5.48 -6.81
N THR A 159 7.65 5.38 -6.77
CA THR A 159 6.95 4.08 -6.88
C THR A 159 7.05 3.49 -8.29
N ILE A 160 7.40 4.31 -9.29
CA ILE A 160 7.66 3.90 -10.67
C ILE A 160 9.06 4.42 -11.05
N PRO A 161 10.13 3.58 -10.92
CA PRO A 161 11.52 4.06 -10.96
C PRO A 161 11.93 4.74 -12.27
N GLU A 162 11.43 4.27 -13.42
CA GLU A 162 11.95 4.64 -14.74
C GLU A 162 11.34 5.92 -15.34
N THR A 163 10.40 6.58 -14.66
CA THR A 163 9.51 7.53 -15.33
C THR A 163 9.38 8.91 -14.68
N THR A 164 10.36 9.33 -13.88
CA THR A 164 10.26 10.63 -13.20
C THR A 164 11.27 11.64 -13.77
N PRO A 165 11.13 12.11 -15.02
CA PRO A 165 11.94 13.21 -15.51
C PRO A 165 11.52 14.48 -14.77
N ILE A 166 12.43 15.03 -13.97
CA ILE A 166 12.31 16.40 -13.48
C ILE A 166 12.64 17.30 -14.66
N LYS A 167 11.64 17.99 -15.18
CA LYS A 167 11.84 19.03 -16.20
C LYS A 167 11.82 20.40 -15.53
N SER A 168 12.36 21.41 -16.21
CA SER A 168 12.35 22.80 -15.76
C SER A 168 10.97 23.37 -15.39
N HIS A 169 9.89 22.67 -15.73
CA HIS A 169 8.51 23.10 -15.51
C HIS A 169 7.70 22.14 -14.61
N GLY A 170 8.35 21.32 -13.77
CA GLY A 170 7.69 20.42 -12.83
C GLY A 170 7.87 18.93 -13.16
N LEU A 171 7.07 18.08 -12.52
CA LEU A 171 7.05 16.63 -12.70
C LEU A 171 5.89 16.21 -13.59
N LEU A 172 6.11 15.17 -14.39
CA LEU A 172 5.03 14.40 -14.99
C LEU A 172 4.79 13.16 -14.11
N LEU A 173 3.74 13.21 -13.30
CA LEU A 173 3.31 12.06 -12.49
C LEU A 173 2.50 11.08 -13.33
N GLN A 174 2.90 9.82 -13.31
CA GLN A 174 2.15 8.73 -13.92
C GLN A 174 0.90 8.39 -13.08
N PRO A 175 -0.07 7.63 -13.63
CA PRO A 175 -1.20 7.12 -12.87
C PRO A 175 -0.74 6.41 -11.60
N TYR A 176 -1.34 6.78 -10.45
CA TYR A 176 -1.08 6.20 -9.13
C TYR A 176 0.39 6.28 -8.66
N GLN A 177 1.18 7.19 -9.22
CA GLN A 177 2.58 7.37 -8.84
C GLN A 177 2.72 8.22 -7.57
N GLY A 178 3.63 7.78 -6.70
CA GLY A 178 4.15 8.56 -5.58
C GLY A 178 5.63 8.88 -5.79
N VAL A 179 6.02 10.13 -5.52
CA VAL A 179 7.41 10.62 -5.65
C VAL A 179 7.82 11.36 -4.39
N VAL A 180 9.04 11.11 -3.93
CA VAL A 180 9.69 11.83 -2.83
C VAL A 180 10.90 12.56 -3.40
N LEU A 181 10.94 13.86 -3.23
CA LEU A 181 11.99 14.75 -3.69
C LEU A 181 12.76 15.34 -2.52
N GLY A 182 14.08 15.33 -2.57
CA GLY A 182 14.90 16.22 -1.78
C GLY A 182 14.97 17.58 -2.49
N VAL A 183 14.82 18.66 -1.76
CA VAL A 183 14.85 20.04 -2.28
C VAL A 183 15.88 20.81 -1.46
N SER A 184 16.72 21.60 -2.14
CA SER A 184 17.58 22.56 -1.45
C SER A 184 16.71 23.70 -0.91
N THR A 185 16.93 24.08 0.34
CA THR A 185 16.32 25.27 0.95
C THR A 185 17.00 26.52 0.44
#